data_152f4cd44ff6ccb90cb78f298433f7fe
#
_entry.id   152f4cd44ff6ccb90cb78f298433f7fe
#
_cell.length_a   1.000
_cell.length_b   1.000
_cell.length_c   1.000
_cell.angle_alpha   90.00
_cell.angle_beta   90.00
_cell.angle_gamma   90.00
#
_symmetry.space_group_name_H-M   'P 1'
#
loop_
_entity.id
_entity.type
_entity.pdbx_description
1 polymer ?
#
loop_
_entity_poly.entity_id
_entity_poly.type
_entity_poly.pdbx_seq_one_letter_code
_entity_poly.pdbx_strand_id
1 'polypeptide(L)'
;DSAGGAPLPVLVYIHGSGFVLLGHDNYDHVCRALCQGAGCIVVSVDYRKAPENKFPKAADDAWAATRWLAENCTGLGGNPARIAVGGDSSGGGLAAVVTQKAKAEGGPPLVFQLLVYPLTDMRDDTDSYRAFADGYSLSADMMRWFMGCYLNGDEDKSDPVASPLRAEDMSGL
;
A
#
# COMPACT_ATOMS: atom_id res chain seq x y z
N ASP A 1 -3.58 -21.70 -14.72
CA ASP A 1 -3.94 -22.22 -16.06
C ASP A 1 -5.33 -21.73 -16.42
N SER A 2 -5.42 -20.53 -17.04
CA SER A 2 -6.69 -19.94 -17.51
C SER A 2 -7.03 -20.37 -18.94
N ALA A 3 -6.92 -21.65 -19.24
CA ALA A 3 -7.42 -22.19 -20.50
C ALA A 3 -8.95 -22.15 -20.51
N GLY A 4 -9.55 -21.01 -20.84
CA GLY A 4 -10.99 -20.87 -21.12
C GLY A 4 -11.87 -20.42 -19.93
N GLY A 5 -11.32 -19.94 -18.82
CA GLY A 5 -12.10 -19.38 -17.70
C GLY A 5 -12.43 -17.90 -17.89
N ALA A 6 -13.46 -17.38 -17.16
CA ALA A 6 -13.75 -15.96 -17.10
C ALA A 6 -12.56 -15.19 -16.49
N PRO A 7 -12.30 -13.93 -16.93
CA PRO A 7 -11.21 -13.11 -16.37
C PRO A 7 -11.33 -12.95 -14.85
N LEU A 8 -10.21 -13.17 -14.13
CA LEU A 8 -10.17 -13.18 -12.67
C LEU A 8 -10.12 -11.76 -12.10
N PRO A 9 -10.63 -11.53 -10.87
CA PRO A 9 -10.31 -10.32 -10.11
C PRO A 9 -8.81 -10.17 -9.92
N VAL A 10 -8.35 -8.94 -9.75
CA VAL A 10 -6.92 -8.63 -9.55
C VAL A 10 -6.75 -7.86 -8.25
N LEU A 11 -5.80 -8.27 -7.42
CA LEU A 11 -5.36 -7.56 -6.23
C LEU A 11 -3.92 -7.04 -6.46
N VAL A 12 -3.76 -5.73 -6.42
CA VAL A 12 -2.45 -5.08 -6.28
C VAL A 12 -2.07 -5.14 -4.81
N TYR A 13 -1.07 -5.91 -4.45
CA TYR A 13 -0.63 -6.04 -3.05
C TYR A 13 0.68 -5.29 -2.82
N ILE A 14 0.67 -4.39 -1.85
CA ILE A 14 1.79 -3.53 -1.48
C ILE A 14 2.26 -3.97 -0.09
N HIS A 15 3.49 -4.46 -0.01
CA HIS A 15 4.01 -5.01 1.24
C HIS A 15 4.33 -3.95 2.29
N GLY A 16 4.28 -4.33 3.58
CA GLY A 16 4.68 -3.50 4.71
C GLY A 16 6.19 -3.39 4.88
N SER A 17 6.62 -3.12 6.11
CA SER A 17 8.02 -3.04 6.58
C SER A 17 8.60 -1.63 6.62
N GLY A 18 7.76 -0.64 6.94
CA GLY A 18 8.18 0.72 7.25
C GLY A 18 8.83 1.47 6.08
N PHE A 19 8.53 1.10 4.83
CA PHE A 19 9.11 1.66 3.60
C PHE A 19 10.61 1.36 3.40
N VAL A 20 11.25 0.62 4.29
CA VAL A 20 12.72 0.46 4.37
C VAL A 20 13.14 -0.99 4.18
N LEU A 21 12.45 -1.92 4.82
CA LEU A 21 12.86 -3.31 4.92
C LEU A 21 12.07 -4.21 3.95
N LEU A 22 12.55 -5.46 3.83
CA LEU A 22 11.92 -6.56 3.11
C LEU A 22 11.63 -6.25 1.63
N GLY A 23 10.88 -7.09 0.97
CA GLY A 23 10.51 -6.97 -0.43
C GLY A 23 9.51 -8.06 -0.81
N HIS A 24 9.18 -8.12 -2.08
CA HIS A 24 8.19 -9.04 -2.63
C HIS A 24 8.49 -10.53 -2.29
N ASP A 25 9.77 -10.94 -2.26
CA ASP A 25 10.17 -12.31 -1.92
C ASP A 25 9.73 -12.71 -0.50
N ASN A 26 9.80 -11.78 0.46
CA ASN A 26 9.41 -12.03 1.85
C ASN A 26 7.88 -12.19 1.99
N TYR A 27 7.13 -11.63 1.06
CA TYR A 27 5.66 -11.62 1.05
C TYR A 27 5.04 -12.67 0.12
N ASP A 28 5.85 -13.49 -0.57
CA ASP A 28 5.36 -14.50 -1.51
C ASP A 28 4.30 -15.43 -0.88
N HIS A 29 4.53 -15.87 0.36
CA HIS A 29 3.59 -16.73 1.07
C HIS A 29 2.24 -16.05 1.37
N VAL A 30 2.24 -14.75 1.70
CA VAL A 30 1.02 -13.96 1.93
C VAL A 30 0.26 -13.80 0.62
N CYS A 31 0.97 -13.43 -0.45
CA CYS A 31 0.37 -13.24 -1.77
C CYS A 31 -0.24 -14.54 -2.32
N ARG A 32 0.44 -15.67 -2.13
CA ARG A 32 -0.11 -17.00 -2.52
C ARG A 32 -1.35 -17.37 -1.71
N ALA A 33 -1.35 -17.11 -0.41
CA ALA A 33 -2.52 -17.38 0.43
C ALA A 33 -3.72 -16.52 0.01
N LEU A 34 -3.52 -15.24 -0.27
CA LEU A 34 -4.55 -14.34 -0.79
C LEU A 34 -5.05 -14.79 -2.16
N CYS A 35 -4.15 -15.16 -3.07
CA CYS A 35 -4.49 -15.67 -4.40
C CYS A 35 -5.39 -16.90 -4.32
N GLN A 36 -5.02 -17.88 -3.50
CA GLN A 36 -5.78 -19.12 -3.33
C GLN A 36 -7.11 -18.88 -2.60
N GLY A 37 -7.08 -18.09 -1.51
CA GLY A 37 -8.25 -17.86 -0.67
C GLY A 37 -9.34 -17.01 -1.34
N ALA A 38 -8.94 -16.02 -2.13
CA ALA A 38 -9.87 -15.13 -2.81
C ALA A 38 -10.18 -15.53 -4.28
N GLY A 39 -9.47 -16.47 -4.83
CA GLY A 39 -9.63 -16.87 -6.24
C GLY A 39 -9.32 -15.72 -7.21
N CYS A 40 -8.28 -14.96 -6.93
CA CYS A 40 -7.89 -13.78 -7.70
C CYS A 40 -6.42 -13.85 -8.16
N ILE A 41 -6.05 -13.02 -9.11
CA ILE A 41 -4.64 -12.75 -9.40
C ILE A 41 -4.11 -11.78 -8.36
N VAL A 42 -2.96 -12.07 -7.75
CA VAL A 42 -2.26 -11.13 -6.85
C VAL A 42 -0.99 -10.66 -7.54
N VAL A 43 -0.84 -9.35 -7.67
CA VAL A 43 0.37 -8.69 -8.18
C VAL A 43 1.06 -8.00 -7.03
N SER A 44 2.21 -8.52 -6.62
CA SER A 44 3.04 -7.97 -5.55
C SER A 44 3.90 -6.83 -6.09
N VAL A 45 3.82 -5.66 -5.47
CA VAL A 45 4.58 -4.47 -5.85
C VAL A 45 5.86 -4.40 -5.05
N ASP A 46 7.01 -4.38 -5.74
CA ASP A 46 8.32 -4.11 -5.12
C ASP A 46 8.70 -2.64 -5.36
N TYR A 47 8.19 -1.77 -4.51
CA TYR A 47 8.44 -0.33 -4.58
C TYR A 47 9.86 0.02 -4.13
N ARG A 48 10.39 1.14 -4.61
CA ARG A 48 11.69 1.67 -4.20
C ARG A 48 11.69 2.06 -2.72
N LYS A 49 12.71 1.58 -1.99
CA LYS A 49 12.80 1.69 -0.53
C LYS A 49 13.67 2.87 -0.10
N ALA A 50 13.34 3.41 1.05
CA ALA A 50 14.16 4.34 1.80
C ALA A 50 15.31 3.58 2.52
N PRO A 51 16.39 4.24 2.90
CA PRO A 51 16.65 5.69 2.76
C PRO A 51 17.12 6.12 1.36
N GLU A 52 17.46 5.18 0.45
CA GLU A 52 17.96 5.50 -0.90
C GLU A 52 16.91 6.23 -1.74
N ASN A 53 15.64 5.91 -1.51
CA ASN A 53 14.50 6.51 -2.20
C ASN A 53 13.46 6.99 -1.20
N LYS A 54 13.67 8.22 -0.72
CA LYS A 54 12.78 8.86 0.26
C LYS A 54 11.41 9.20 -0.34
N PHE A 55 10.51 9.63 0.55
CA PHE A 55 9.19 10.17 0.19
C PHE A 55 9.27 11.17 -0.98
N PRO A 56 8.39 11.12 -1.98
CA PRO A 56 7.22 10.22 -2.10
C PRO A 56 7.44 8.96 -2.96
N LYS A 57 8.68 8.49 -3.20
CA LYS A 57 9.02 7.48 -4.22
C LYS A 57 8.22 6.18 -4.11
N ALA A 58 8.01 5.66 -2.89
CA ALA A 58 7.20 4.45 -2.69
C ALA A 58 5.74 4.64 -3.13
N ALA A 59 5.17 5.82 -2.85
CA ALA A 59 3.81 6.16 -3.27
C ALA A 59 3.70 6.34 -4.79
N ASP A 60 4.71 6.94 -5.42
CA ASP A 60 4.79 7.07 -6.88
C ASP A 60 4.83 5.69 -7.56
N ASP A 61 5.64 4.76 -7.03
CA ASP A 61 5.78 3.41 -7.58
C ASP A 61 4.50 2.59 -7.40
N ALA A 62 3.88 2.65 -6.22
CA ALA A 62 2.61 1.97 -5.96
C ALA A 62 1.50 2.47 -6.90
N TRP A 63 1.42 3.77 -7.13
CA TRP A 63 0.49 4.38 -8.07
C TRP A 63 0.78 3.97 -9.51
N ALA A 64 2.03 4.06 -9.95
CA ALA A 64 2.44 3.67 -11.30
C ALA A 64 2.15 2.20 -11.59
N ALA A 65 2.45 1.30 -10.64
CA ALA A 65 2.16 -0.13 -10.76
C ALA A 65 0.65 -0.39 -10.89
N THR A 66 -0.18 0.31 -10.10
CA THR A 66 -1.65 0.16 -10.15
C THR A 66 -2.20 0.63 -11.50
N ARG A 67 -1.74 1.76 -12.02
CA ARG A 67 -2.15 2.27 -13.33
C ARG A 67 -1.74 1.31 -14.45
N TRP A 68 -0.48 0.88 -14.44
CA TRP A 68 0.01 -0.08 -15.43
C TRP A 68 -0.82 -1.37 -15.43
N LEU A 69 -1.13 -1.87 -14.24
CA LEU A 69 -1.92 -3.09 -14.12
C LEU A 69 -3.35 -2.92 -14.67
N ALA A 70 -3.97 -1.78 -14.43
CA ALA A 70 -5.30 -1.49 -14.97
C ALA A 70 -5.34 -1.55 -16.50
N GLU A 71 -4.27 -1.11 -17.15
CA GLU A 71 -4.12 -1.12 -18.61
C GLU A 71 -3.72 -2.50 -19.16
N ASN A 72 -3.01 -3.34 -18.38
CA ASN A 72 -2.34 -4.53 -18.89
C ASN A 72 -2.84 -5.86 -18.28
N CYS A 73 -3.68 -5.85 -17.23
CA CYS A 73 -4.09 -7.07 -16.53
C CYS A 73 -4.83 -8.09 -17.40
N THR A 74 -5.48 -7.66 -18.48
CA THR A 74 -6.15 -8.57 -19.43
C THR A 74 -5.14 -9.58 -20.02
N GLY A 75 -3.92 -9.13 -20.33
CA GLY A 75 -2.85 -10.02 -20.80
C GLY A 75 -2.40 -11.06 -19.75
N LEU A 76 -2.71 -10.83 -18.49
CA LEU A 76 -2.46 -11.75 -17.36
C LEU A 76 -3.68 -12.63 -17.03
N GLY A 77 -4.78 -12.52 -17.76
CA GLY A 77 -6.04 -13.18 -17.46
C GLY A 77 -6.90 -12.45 -16.43
N GLY A 78 -6.57 -11.19 -16.12
CA GLY A 78 -7.28 -10.34 -15.17
C GLY A 78 -8.44 -9.57 -15.80
N ASN A 79 -9.37 -9.16 -14.94
CA ASN A 79 -10.49 -8.30 -15.31
C ASN A 79 -10.22 -6.84 -14.87
N PRO A 80 -10.03 -5.89 -15.78
CA PRO A 80 -9.74 -4.50 -15.46
C PRO A 80 -10.89 -3.78 -14.75
N ALA A 81 -12.12 -4.30 -14.81
CA ALA A 81 -13.25 -3.79 -14.03
C ALA A 81 -13.34 -4.35 -12.61
N ARG A 82 -12.40 -5.21 -12.20
CA ARG A 82 -12.40 -5.86 -10.88
C ARG A 82 -11.00 -5.82 -10.24
N ILE A 83 -10.45 -4.61 -10.15
CA ILE A 83 -9.14 -4.37 -9.54
C ILE A 83 -9.35 -3.89 -8.11
N ALA A 84 -8.68 -4.56 -7.17
CA ALA A 84 -8.54 -4.15 -5.79
C ALA A 84 -7.10 -3.72 -5.50
N VAL A 85 -6.91 -2.88 -4.50
CA VAL A 85 -5.59 -2.55 -3.94
C VAL A 85 -5.56 -2.95 -2.47
N GLY A 86 -4.42 -3.41 -1.99
CA GLY A 86 -4.29 -3.76 -0.59
C GLY A 86 -2.85 -3.82 -0.13
N GLY A 87 -2.67 -3.87 1.19
CA GLY A 87 -1.36 -3.99 1.81
C GLY A 87 -1.45 -3.96 3.32
N ASP A 88 -0.34 -4.19 3.96
CA ASP A 88 -0.20 -4.19 5.41
C ASP A 88 0.72 -3.07 5.88
N SER A 89 0.49 -2.53 7.08
CA SER A 89 1.38 -1.54 7.71
C SER A 89 1.65 -0.34 6.78
N SER A 90 2.91 -0.04 6.46
CA SER A 90 3.29 0.98 5.48
C SER A 90 2.68 0.72 4.08
N GLY A 91 2.60 -0.55 3.66
CA GLY A 91 1.94 -0.92 2.40
C GLY A 91 0.43 -0.69 2.44
N GLY A 92 -0.21 -0.87 3.58
CA GLY A 92 -1.61 -0.48 3.79
C GLY A 92 -1.82 1.03 3.68
N GLY A 93 -0.89 1.83 4.21
CA GLY A 93 -0.88 3.28 4.00
C GLY A 93 -0.74 3.66 2.53
N LEU A 94 0.19 3.01 1.80
CA LEU A 94 0.35 3.22 0.35
C LEU A 94 -0.91 2.80 -0.43
N ALA A 95 -1.58 1.72 -0.03
CA ALA A 95 -2.84 1.29 -0.66
C ALA A 95 -3.94 2.35 -0.49
N ALA A 96 -4.07 2.97 0.69
CA ALA A 96 -4.99 4.08 0.92
C ALA A 96 -4.66 5.29 0.04
N VAL A 97 -3.37 5.65 -0.07
CA VAL A 97 -2.91 6.74 -0.96
C VAL A 97 -3.26 6.45 -2.42
N VAL A 98 -3.04 5.21 -2.89
CA VAL A 98 -3.39 4.80 -4.26
C VAL A 98 -4.89 4.98 -4.51
N THR A 99 -5.75 4.63 -3.54
CA THR A 99 -7.22 4.79 -3.68
C THR A 99 -7.60 6.27 -3.77
N GLN A 100 -6.98 7.13 -2.95
CA GLN A 100 -7.21 8.57 -3.00
C GLN A 100 -6.75 9.17 -4.34
N LYS A 101 -5.57 8.77 -4.84
CA LYS A 101 -5.08 9.19 -6.15
C LYS A 101 -5.99 8.73 -7.29
N ALA A 102 -6.47 7.49 -7.24
CA ALA A 102 -7.43 6.98 -8.23
C ALA A 102 -8.71 7.83 -8.27
N LYS A 103 -9.24 8.22 -7.11
CA LYS A 103 -10.38 9.13 -7.02
C LYS A 103 -10.05 10.51 -7.59
N ALA A 104 -8.95 11.11 -7.17
CA ALA A 104 -8.56 12.47 -7.55
C ALA A 104 -8.25 12.62 -9.05
N GLU A 105 -7.64 11.60 -9.66
CA GLU A 105 -7.21 11.60 -11.06
C GLU A 105 -8.24 10.98 -12.02
N GLY A 106 -9.40 10.52 -11.50
CA GLY A 106 -10.46 9.94 -12.34
C GLY A 106 -10.20 8.53 -12.84
N GLY A 107 -9.48 7.72 -12.07
CA GLY A 107 -9.27 6.31 -12.36
C GLY A 107 -7.85 5.81 -12.08
N PRO A 108 -7.56 4.51 -12.20
CA PRO A 108 -8.46 3.43 -12.60
C PRO A 108 -9.56 3.14 -11.56
N PRO A 109 -10.70 2.56 -11.96
CA PRO A 109 -11.75 2.18 -11.01
C PRO A 109 -11.25 1.05 -10.11
N LEU A 110 -11.22 1.29 -8.81
CA LEU A 110 -10.87 0.31 -7.79
C LEU A 110 -12.15 -0.14 -7.09
N VAL A 111 -12.39 -1.46 -7.02
CA VAL A 111 -13.62 -2.02 -6.46
C VAL A 111 -13.51 -2.35 -4.97
N PHE A 112 -12.29 -2.39 -4.43
CA PHE A 112 -12.06 -2.71 -3.02
C PHE A 112 -10.67 -2.25 -2.57
N GLN A 113 -10.54 -1.84 -1.30
CA GLN A 113 -9.26 -1.63 -0.64
C GLN A 113 -9.14 -2.54 0.60
N LEU A 114 -8.04 -3.27 0.70
CA LEU A 114 -7.70 -4.13 1.83
C LEU A 114 -6.61 -3.47 2.67
N LEU A 115 -6.98 -2.88 3.79
CA LEU A 115 -6.05 -2.17 4.68
C LEU A 115 -5.79 -2.99 5.94
N VAL A 116 -4.65 -3.66 5.99
CA VAL A 116 -4.26 -4.50 7.14
C VAL A 116 -3.39 -3.67 8.08
N TYR A 117 -3.89 -3.32 9.27
CA TYR A 117 -3.25 -2.43 10.27
C TYR A 117 -2.45 -1.27 9.61
N PRO A 118 -3.08 -0.48 8.73
CA PRO A 118 -2.38 0.46 7.88
C PRO A 118 -1.72 1.60 8.68
N LEU A 119 -0.55 2.06 8.22
CA LEU A 119 0.03 3.31 8.69
C LEU A 119 -0.64 4.48 7.97
N THR A 120 -1.54 5.17 8.64
CA THR A 120 -2.40 6.22 8.06
C THR A 120 -2.06 7.64 8.48
N ASP A 121 -1.23 7.81 9.52
CA ASP A 121 -0.77 9.12 10.00
C ASP A 121 0.69 9.01 10.49
N MET A 122 1.55 9.88 10.01
CA MET A 122 2.97 9.92 10.37
C MET A 122 3.24 10.64 11.69
N ARG A 123 2.23 11.13 12.40
CA ARG A 123 2.42 11.71 13.73
C ARG A 123 2.69 10.62 14.76
N ASP A 124 3.52 10.94 15.74
CA ASP A 124 3.94 10.06 16.83
C ASP A 124 3.51 10.58 18.23
N ASP A 125 2.48 11.44 18.28
CA ASP A 125 2.03 12.13 19.49
C ASP A 125 0.68 11.63 20.03
N THR A 126 0.16 10.50 19.53
CA THR A 126 -1.12 9.93 19.96
C THR A 126 -1.01 9.17 21.29
N ASP A 127 -2.15 8.95 21.96
CA ASP A 127 -2.20 8.17 23.21
C ASP A 127 -1.74 6.73 23.00
N SER A 128 -2.05 6.12 21.85
CA SER A 128 -1.61 4.77 21.50
C SER A 128 -0.08 4.70 21.34
N TYR A 129 0.55 5.71 20.74
CA TYR A 129 2.01 5.79 20.68
C TYR A 129 2.63 5.83 22.05
N ARG A 130 2.05 6.57 22.99
CA ARG A 130 2.53 6.64 24.39
C ARG A 130 2.30 5.32 25.13
N ALA A 131 1.10 4.74 25.00
CA ALA A 131 0.72 3.52 25.70
C ALA A 131 1.50 2.29 25.26
N PHE A 132 1.88 2.22 23.97
CA PHE A 132 2.55 1.06 23.36
C PHE A 132 3.98 1.38 22.90
N ALA A 133 4.62 2.39 23.51
CA ALA A 133 5.96 2.83 23.15
C ALA A 133 7.03 1.72 23.29
N ASP A 134 6.91 0.90 24.32
CA ASP A 134 7.86 -0.16 24.67
C ASP A 134 7.13 -1.48 24.95
N GLY A 135 7.89 -2.59 24.92
CA GLY A 135 7.39 -3.92 25.29
C GLY A 135 6.64 -4.67 24.18
N TYR A 136 6.56 -4.09 22.99
CA TYR A 136 5.93 -4.69 21.82
C TYR A 136 6.96 -4.87 20.69
N SER A 137 6.63 -5.71 19.69
CA SER A 137 7.52 -5.99 18.55
C SER A 137 7.84 -4.77 17.71
N LEU A 138 6.95 -3.78 17.68
CA LEU A 138 7.14 -2.50 17.02
C LEU A 138 7.12 -1.40 18.08
N SER A 139 8.30 -0.88 18.44
CA SER A 139 8.44 0.19 19.43
C SER A 139 8.28 1.59 18.80
N ALA A 140 8.04 2.60 19.65
CA ALA A 140 8.01 3.99 19.22
C ALA A 140 9.34 4.44 18.58
N ASP A 141 10.48 3.96 19.09
CA ASP A 141 11.80 4.29 18.55
C ASP A 141 12.00 3.67 17.15
N MET A 142 11.55 2.43 16.95
CA MET A 142 11.56 1.83 15.60
C MET A 142 10.69 2.63 14.62
N MET A 143 9.51 3.05 15.03
CA MET A 143 8.64 3.88 14.19
C MET A 143 9.30 5.21 13.82
N ARG A 144 9.94 5.89 14.79
CA ARG A 144 10.69 7.13 14.52
C ARG A 144 11.86 6.90 13.58
N TRP A 145 12.55 5.78 13.73
CA TRP A 145 13.64 5.39 12.83
C TRP A 145 13.12 5.19 11.40
N PHE A 146 12.02 4.45 11.18
CA PHE A 146 11.41 4.29 9.87
C PHE A 146 11.01 5.63 9.24
N MET A 147 10.34 6.48 10.01
CA MET A 147 9.95 7.82 9.54
C MET A 147 11.17 8.67 9.18
N GLY A 148 12.24 8.64 9.97
CA GLY A 148 13.49 9.35 9.69
C GLY A 148 14.20 8.85 8.41
N CYS A 149 14.09 7.56 8.10
CA CYS A 149 14.59 7.01 6.84
C CYS A 149 13.72 7.45 5.66
N TYR A 150 12.39 7.44 5.82
CA TYR A 150 11.44 7.61 4.73
C TYR A 150 11.19 9.08 4.38
N LEU A 151 10.93 9.94 5.37
CA LEU A 151 10.57 11.35 5.17
C LEU A 151 11.82 12.21 4.89
N ASN A 152 11.63 13.32 4.19
CA ASN A 152 12.70 14.32 3.98
C ASN A 152 12.78 15.28 5.17
N GLY A 153 11.65 15.57 5.82
CA GLY A 153 11.54 16.44 6.98
C GLY A 153 10.18 16.28 7.68
N ASP A 154 9.97 17.03 8.75
CA ASP A 154 8.73 16.98 9.53
C ASP A 154 7.51 17.53 8.76
N GLU A 155 7.73 18.39 7.78
CA GLU A 155 6.71 18.94 6.90
C GLU A 155 5.97 17.83 6.12
N ASP A 156 6.68 16.78 5.72
CA ASP A 156 6.10 15.63 5.00
C ASP A 156 5.03 14.88 5.83
N LYS A 157 5.12 14.93 7.16
CA LYS A 157 4.14 14.29 8.06
C LYS A 157 2.70 14.80 7.85
N SER A 158 2.56 16.00 7.34
CA SER A 158 1.27 16.63 7.09
C SER A 158 0.74 16.41 5.67
N ASP A 159 1.57 15.88 4.77
CA ASP A 159 1.17 15.60 3.40
C ASP A 159 0.22 14.39 3.37
N PRO A 160 -0.96 14.48 2.72
CA PRO A 160 -1.88 13.35 2.57
C PRO A 160 -1.28 12.13 1.88
N VAL A 161 -0.24 12.29 1.07
CA VAL A 161 0.48 11.18 0.42
C VAL A 161 1.37 10.43 1.41
N ALA A 162 1.82 11.06 2.49
CA ALA A 162 2.50 10.39 3.60
C ALA A 162 1.52 9.94 4.68
N SER A 163 0.50 10.74 4.95
CA SER A 163 -0.50 10.55 6.00
C SER A 163 -1.92 10.54 5.40
N PRO A 164 -2.37 9.43 4.79
CA PRO A 164 -3.64 9.39 4.07
C PRO A 164 -4.88 9.74 4.92
N LEU A 165 -4.81 9.62 6.24
CA LEU A 165 -5.88 10.07 7.14
C LEU A 165 -6.10 11.59 7.12
N ARG A 166 -5.16 12.36 6.57
CA ARG A 166 -5.22 13.83 6.47
C ARG A 166 -5.81 14.33 5.16
N ALA A 167 -6.26 13.44 4.30
CA ALA A 167 -6.99 13.85 3.10
C ALA A 167 -8.28 14.58 3.48
N GLU A 168 -8.59 15.67 2.79
CA GLU A 168 -9.75 16.52 3.07
C GLU A 168 -11.07 15.81 2.78
N ASP A 169 -11.11 14.94 1.76
CA ASP A 169 -12.32 14.21 1.36
C ASP A 169 -12.01 12.74 1.09
N MET A 170 -12.51 11.88 1.96
CA MET A 170 -12.44 10.42 1.84
C MET A 170 -13.77 9.79 1.42
N SER A 171 -14.78 10.57 1.07
CA SER A 171 -16.06 10.04 0.63
C SER A 171 -15.94 9.28 -0.68
N GLY A 172 -16.64 8.16 -0.82
CA GLY A 172 -16.65 7.36 -2.05
C GLY A 172 -15.37 6.60 -2.36
N LEU A 173 -14.49 6.38 -1.33
CA LEU A 173 -13.32 5.50 -1.41
C LEU A 173 -13.70 4.06 -1.12
#